data_a3e337086149a286f6a5450921133c20
#
_entry.id   a3e337086149a286f6a5450921133c20
#
_cell.length_a   1.000
_cell.length_b   1.000
_cell.length_c   1.000
_cell.angle_alpha   90.00
_cell.angle_beta   90.00
_cell.angle_gamma   90.00
#
_symmetry.space_group_name_H-M   'P 1'
#
loop_
_entity.id
_entity.type
_entity.pdbx_description
1 polymer ?
#
loop_
_entity_poly.entity_id
_entity_poly.type
_entity_poly.pdbx_seq_one_letter_code
_entity_poly.pdbx_strand_id
1 'polypeptide(L)'
;MQYNKIKSHAKINLVLNIVGRSSSLHKIESIIAFIDLHDVIMIKRTNSKNHSITFNGKFSKHINKKNTVSSLLQILEKKKLLKNKKFKIKINKKIPNKAGLGGGSMNAANILKYFIKRKIIKLNNKKVFEISKLVGSDVILGLNSTSTILTSKNKIKSFKKIKKFY
;
A
#
# COMPACT_ATOMS: atom_id res chain seq x y z
N MET A 1 22.91 9.44 5.27
CA MET A 1 22.12 8.51 4.38
C MET A 1 21.12 9.30 3.57
N GLN A 2 21.11 9.09 2.26
CA GLN A 2 20.22 9.75 1.30
C GLN A 2 18.81 9.14 1.33
N TYR A 3 17.78 9.93 1.00
CA TYR A 3 16.43 9.44 0.83
C TYR A 3 16.26 8.67 -0.49
N ASN A 4 15.60 7.53 -0.43
CA ASN A 4 15.05 6.86 -1.61
C ASN A 4 13.64 7.38 -1.88
N LYS A 5 13.35 7.72 -3.14
CA LYS A 5 12.07 8.27 -3.58
C LYS A 5 11.25 7.19 -4.28
N ILE A 6 9.96 7.10 -3.97
CA ILE A 6 9.02 6.10 -4.51
C ILE A 6 7.74 6.83 -4.91
N LYS A 7 7.24 6.59 -6.12
CA LYS A 7 5.90 6.99 -6.54
C LYS A 7 4.89 5.94 -6.06
N SER A 8 3.83 6.36 -5.42
CA SER A 8 2.75 5.50 -4.93
C SER A 8 1.45 5.89 -5.61
N HIS A 9 1.14 5.21 -6.71
CA HIS A 9 0.02 5.54 -7.58
C HIS A 9 -1.33 5.24 -6.92
N ALA A 10 -2.32 6.06 -7.20
CA ALA A 10 -3.70 5.84 -6.82
C ALA A 10 -4.30 4.67 -7.61
N LYS A 11 -5.27 3.97 -7.02
CA LYS A 11 -6.09 2.97 -7.69
C LYS A 11 -7.49 3.54 -7.91
N ILE A 12 -8.13 3.12 -8.99
CA ILE A 12 -9.56 3.32 -9.23
C ILE A 12 -10.23 1.97 -9.49
N ASN A 13 -11.48 1.86 -9.09
CA ASN A 13 -12.33 0.74 -9.47
C ASN A 13 -13.09 1.15 -10.73
N LEU A 14 -12.75 0.54 -11.87
CA LEU A 14 -13.45 0.74 -13.13
C LEU A 14 -14.81 0.04 -13.11
N VAL A 15 -14.86 -1.11 -12.44
CA VAL A 15 -16.07 -1.89 -12.17
C VAL A 15 -16.02 -2.32 -10.72
N LEU A 16 -17.15 -2.27 -10.03
CA LEU A 16 -17.28 -2.75 -8.66
C LEU A 16 -18.67 -3.39 -8.50
N ASN A 17 -18.72 -4.71 -8.43
CA ASN A 17 -19.94 -5.49 -8.25
C ASN A 17 -19.94 -6.16 -6.88
N ILE A 18 -21.06 -6.08 -6.18
CA ILE A 18 -21.32 -6.88 -4.99
C ILE A 18 -22.01 -8.15 -5.46
N VAL A 19 -21.30 -9.28 -5.41
CA VAL A 19 -21.78 -10.58 -5.90
C VAL A 19 -22.26 -11.52 -4.80
N GLY A 20 -22.30 -11.03 -3.56
CA GLY A 20 -22.81 -11.78 -2.43
C GLY A 20 -22.37 -11.21 -1.09
N ARG A 21 -22.85 -11.79 0.00
CA ARG A 21 -22.53 -11.44 1.38
C ARG A 21 -22.00 -12.66 2.12
N SER A 22 -20.94 -12.49 2.90
CA SER A 22 -20.55 -13.43 3.95
C SER A 22 -20.86 -12.79 5.29
N SER A 23 -20.79 -13.53 6.38
CA SER A 23 -21.18 -13.08 7.72
C SER A 23 -20.65 -11.71 8.15
N SER A 24 -19.50 -11.29 7.63
CA SER A 24 -18.83 -10.02 8.00
C SER A 24 -18.37 -9.15 6.84
N LEU A 25 -18.39 -9.66 5.59
CA LEU A 25 -17.82 -8.94 4.43
C LEU A 25 -18.65 -9.18 3.17
N HIS A 26 -18.80 -8.15 2.36
CA HIS A 26 -19.33 -8.31 1.00
C HIS A 26 -18.32 -9.04 0.11
N LYS A 27 -18.82 -10.02 -0.65
CA LYS A 27 -18.06 -10.60 -1.76
C LYS A 27 -18.12 -9.63 -2.92
N ILE A 28 -16.98 -9.09 -3.33
CA ILE A 28 -16.89 -8.10 -4.40
C ILE A 28 -16.08 -8.65 -5.56
N GLU A 29 -16.50 -8.26 -6.75
CA GLU A 29 -15.72 -8.38 -7.98
C GLU A 29 -15.40 -6.98 -8.48
N SER A 30 -14.17 -6.76 -8.90
CA SER A 30 -13.74 -5.44 -9.31
C SER A 30 -12.66 -5.50 -10.36
N ILE A 31 -12.75 -4.57 -11.33
CA ILE A 31 -11.66 -4.25 -12.25
C ILE A 31 -10.97 -3.01 -11.69
N ILE A 32 -9.70 -3.15 -11.39
CA ILE A 32 -8.89 -2.10 -10.74
C ILE A 32 -7.82 -1.63 -11.72
N ALA A 33 -7.75 -0.33 -11.91
CA ALA A 33 -6.67 0.33 -12.65
C ALA A 33 -5.86 1.26 -11.74
N PHE A 34 -4.59 1.45 -12.09
CA PHE A 34 -3.72 2.45 -11.45
C PHE A 34 -3.61 3.65 -12.39
N ILE A 35 -3.75 4.84 -11.81
CA ILE A 35 -3.68 6.12 -12.53
C ILE A 35 -2.41 6.87 -12.16
N ASP A 36 -2.02 7.88 -12.94
CA ASP A 36 -0.77 8.63 -12.69
C ASP A 36 -0.83 9.59 -11.51
N LEU A 37 -2.02 9.83 -10.94
CA LEU A 37 -2.12 10.52 -9.65
C LEU A 37 -1.41 9.69 -8.58
N HIS A 38 -0.39 10.26 -7.90
CA HIS A 38 0.43 9.51 -6.96
C HIS A 38 0.93 10.35 -5.79
N ASP A 39 1.04 9.73 -4.62
CA ASP A 39 1.81 10.25 -3.51
C ASP A 39 3.31 10.02 -3.75
N VAL A 40 4.15 10.84 -3.15
CA VAL A 40 5.60 10.67 -3.18
C VAL A 40 6.09 10.27 -1.79
N ILE A 41 6.67 9.07 -1.70
CA ILE A 41 7.24 8.56 -0.47
C ILE A 41 8.75 8.75 -0.54
N MET A 42 9.31 9.36 0.50
CA MET A 42 10.75 9.48 0.73
C MET A 42 11.11 8.68 1.96
N ILE A 43 11.99 7.68 1.81
CA ILE A 43 12.36 6.76 2.88
C ILE A 43 13.86 6.69 3.04
N LYS A 44 14.34 6.76 4.28
CA LYS A 44 15.74 6.48 4.65
C LYS A 44 15.84 5.73 5.97
N ARG A 45 16.90 4.97 6.16
CA ARG A 45 17.26 4.39 7.46
C ARG A 45 17.69 5.52 8.41
N THR A 46 17.46 5.32 9.70
CA THR A 46 17.86 6.25 10.76
C THR A 46 18.42 5.48 11.96
N ASN A 47 19.26 6.13 12.74
CA ASN A 47 19.78 5.59 14.01
C ASN A 47 18.90 5.99 15.21
N SER A 48 17.76 6.66 14.99
CA SER A 48 16.80 7.00 16.05
C SER A 48 16.24 5.75 16.70
N LYS A 49 15.82 5.85 17.97
CA LYS A 49 15.18 4.73 18.71
C LYS A 49 13.84 4.30 18.10
N ASN A 50 13.15 5.22 17.42
CA ASN A 50 11.81 4.99 16.84
C ASN A 50 11.74 5.30 15.36
N HIS A 51 10.75 4.73 14.67
CA HIS A 51 10.36 5.18 13.34
C HIS A 51 9.78 6.61 13.40
N SER A 52 10.01 7.38 12.34
CA SER A 52 9.38 8.68 12.14
C SER A 52 8.60 8.68 10.84
N ILE A 53 7.31 9.04 10.90
CA ILE A 53 6.45 9.18 9.74
C ILE A 53 5.91 10.60 9.75
N THR A 54 6.14 11.33 8.66
CA THR A 54 5.62 12.69 8.47
C THR A 54 4.86 12.79 7.16
N PHE A 55 3.77 13.54 7.18
CA PHE A 55 2.95 13.81 6.01
C PHE A 55 3.00 15.30 5.69
N ASN A 56 3.14 15.64 4.41
CA ASN A 56 3.04 16.98 3.87
C ASN A 56 2.24 16.95 2.56
N GLY A 57 2.05 18.11 1.93
CA GLY A 57 1.28 18.25 0.69
C GLY A 57 -0.20 18.54 0.92
N LYS A 58 -0.92 18.74 -0.20
CA LYS A 58 -2.30 19.27 -0.22
C LYS A 58 -3.28 18.48 0.67
N PHE A 59 -3.14 17.16 0.74
CA PHE A 59 -4.05 16.27 1.45
C PHE A 59 -3.42 15.64 2.71
N SER A 60 -2.45 16.33 3.34
CA SER A 60 -1.79 15.84 4.55
C SER A 60 -2.54 16.11 5.84
N LYS A 61 -3.50 17.03 5.84
CA LYS A 61 -4.30 17.38 7.02
C LYS A 61 -5.19 16.21 7.46
N HIS A 62 -5.43 16.11 8.78
CA HIS A 62 -6.32 15.10 9.39
C HIS A 62 -5.90 13.63 9.19
N ILE A 63 -4.61 13.37 8.92
CA ILE A 63 -4.09 12.00 8.93
C ILE A 63 -3.79 11.61 10.37
N ASN A 64 -4.50 10.61 10.87
CA ASN A 64 -4.33 10.11 12.23
C ASN A 64 -2.95 9.52 12.45
N LYS A 65 -2.45 9.57 13.71
CA LYS A 65 -1.20 8.89 14.11
C LYS A 65 -1.27 7.38 13.78
N LYS A 66 -2.43 6.75 14.04
CA LYS A 66 -2.70 5.38 13.61
C LYS A 66 -3.24 5.39 12.18
N ASN A 67 -2.44 4.98 11.22
CA ASN A 67 -2.74 4.90 9.79
C ASN A 67 -2.09 3.66 9.18
N THR A 68 -2.39 3.35 7.91
CA THR A 68 -1.90 2.13 7.25
C THR A 68 -0.36 2.01 7.23
N VAL A 69 0.36 3.13 7.13
CA VAL A 69 1.83 3.11 7.14
C VAL A 69 2.37 2.83 8.54
N SER A 70 1.82 3.48 9.58
CA SER A 70 2.21 3.20 10.96
C SER A 70 1.85 1.76 11.37
N SER A 71 0.67 1.26 10.95
CA SER A 71 0.25 -0.12 11.18
C SER A 71 1.20 -1.13 10.51
N LEU A 72 1.63 -0.87 9.27
CA LEU A 72 2.63 -1.70 8.60
C LEU A 72 3.92 -1.81 9.42
N LEU A 73 4.48 -0.66 9.84
CA LEU A 73 5.73 -0.65 10.59
C LEU A 73 5.59 -1.37 11.94
N GLN A 74 4.49 -1.16 12.66
CA GLN A 74 4.19 -1.86 13.92
C GLN A 74 4.11 -3.38 13.73
N ILE A 75 3.42 -3.85 12.68
CA ILE A 75 3.33 -5.29 12.38
C ILE A 75 4.70 -5.87 12.06
N LEU A 76 5.50 -5.17 11.25
CA LEU A 76 6.85 -5.63 10.91
C LEU A 76 7.78 -5.65 12.13
N GLU A 77 7.66 -4.69 13.05
CA GLU A 77 8.40 -4.68 14.32
C GLU A 77 7.97 -5.81 15.25
N LYS A 78 6.65 -5.96 15.48
CA LYS A 78 6.10 -7.03 16.33
C LYS A 78 6.54 -8.42 15.85
N LYS A 79 6.65 -8.60 14.54
CA LYS A 79 7.16 -9.84 13.92
C LYS A 79 8.70 -9.90 13.86
N LYS A 80 9.43 -8.94 14.45
CA LYS A 80 10.91 -8.84 14.47
C LYS A 80 11.55 -8.84 13.07
N LEU A 81 10.81 -8.50 12.01
CA LEU A 81 11.26 -8.58 10.63
C LEU A 81 12.23 -7.45 10.27
N LEU A 82 12.16 -6.31 10.93
CA LEU A 82 13.03 -5.16 10.68
C LEU A 82 14.41 -5.27 11.36
N LYS A 83 14.64 -6.29 12.20
CA LYS A 83 15.91 -6.50 12.89
C LYS A 83 16.45 -5.21 13.56
N ASN A 84 15.59 -4.54 14.33
CA ASN A 84 15.85 -3.27 15.02
C ASN A 84 16.17 -2.07 14.09
N LYS A 85 16.09 -2.23 12.77
CA LYS A 85 16.29 -1.10 11.84
C LYS A 85 15.13 -0.13 11.92
N LYS A 86 15.44 1.16 12.04
CA LYS A 86 14.45 2.25 12.09
C LYS A 86 14.51 3.07 10.80
N PHE A 87 13.38 3.69 10.46
CA PHE A 87 13.21 4.42 9.20
C PHE A 87 12.55 5.77 9.45
N LYS A 88 13.04 6.78 8.74
CA LYS A 88 12.38 8.08 8.60
C LYS A 88 11.67 8.09 7.24
N ILE A 89 10.35 8.23 7.28
CA ILE A 89 9.47 8.20 6.12
C ILE A 89 8.75 9.54 6.02
N LYS A 90 8.88 10.20 4.88
CA LYS A 90 8.14 11.43 4.56
C LYS A 90 7.22 11.13 3.38
N ILE A 91 5.95 11.51 3.47
CA ILE A 91 4.96 11.26 2.43
C ILE A 91 4.34 12.58 2.00
N ASN A 92 4.60 12.96 0.74
CA ASN A 92 3.93 14.10 0.12
C ASN A 92 2.59 13.61 -0.46
N LYS A 93 1.49 14.03 0.19
CA LYS A 93 0.13 13.63 -0.11
C LYS A 93 -0.44 14.45 -1.26
N LYS A 94 -0.62 13.79 -2.41
CA LYS A 94 -1.30 14.31 -3.59
C LYS A 94 -2.63 13.60 -3.85
N ILE A 95 -2.80 12.40 -3.28
CA ILE A 95 -4.04 11.62 -3.36
C ILE A 95 -4.97 12.09 -2.23
N PRO A 96 -6.22 12.51 -2.54
CA PRO A 96 -7.20 12.90 -1.52
C PRO A 96 -7.45 11.79 -0.50
N ASN A 97 -7.66 12.20 0.76
CA ASN A 97 -8.00 11.26 1.83
C ASN A 97 -9.46 10.82 1.70
N LYS A 98 -9.76 9.56 2.02
CA LYS A 98 -11.12 8.99 2.04
C LYS A 98 -11.87 9.07 0.69
N ALA A 99 -11.18 9.24 -0.43
CA ALA A 99 -11.77 9.37 -1.76
C ALA A 99 -11.91 8.03 -2.52
N GLY A 100 -11.80 6.88 -1.87
CA GLY A 100 -11.85 5.57 -2.54
C GLY A 100 -10.62 5.22 -3.39
N LEU A 101 -9.64 6.12 -3.48
CA LEU A 101 -8.46 6.00 -4.35
C LEU A 101 -7.31 5.14 -3.76
N GLY A 102 -7.53 4.56 -2.59
CA GLY A 102 -6.57 3.63 -1.97
C GLY A 102 -5.25 4.25 -1.48
N GLY A 103 -5.12 5.59 -1.41
CA GLY A 103 -3.83 6.26 -1.20
C GLY A 103 -3.03 5.74 0.00
N GLY A 104 -3.67 5.54 1.16
CA GLY A 104 -3.00 5.00 2.35
C GLY A 104 -2.54 3.56 2.17
N SER A 105 -3.39 2.70 1.60
CA SER A 105 -3.08 1.29 1.34
C SER A 105 -1.98 1.14 0.29
N MET A 106 -2.00 1.97 -0.75
CA MET A 106 -0.95 1.98 -1.78
C MET A 106 0.39 2.45 -1.19
N ASN A 107 0.38 3.44 -0.28
CA ASN A 107 1.59 3.87 0.40
C ASN A 107 2.20 2.73 1.23
N ALA A 108 1.39 2.02 2.02
CA ALA A 108 1.85 0.86 2.80
C ALA A 108 2.39 -0.26 1.89
N ALA A 109 1.68 -0.59 0.80
CA ALA A 109 2.10 -1.60 -0.17
C ALA A 109 3.47 -1.26 -0.80
N ASN A 110 3.66 -0.01 -1.23
CA ASN A 110 4.91 0.42 -1.87
C ASN A 110 6.07 0.46 -0.88
N ILE A 111 5.84 0.77 0.41
CA ILE A 111 6.85 0.67 1.46
C ILE A 111 7.22 -0.79 1.70
N LEU A 112 6.23 -1.70 1.78
CA LEU A 112 6.48 -3.14 1.93
C LEU A 112 7.29 -3.69 0.75
N LYS A 113 6.92 -3.35 -0.50
CA LYS A 113 7.69 -3.69 -1.72
C LYS A 113 9.13 -3.18 -1.64
N TYR A 114 9.32 -1.95 -1.20
CA TYR A 114 10.65 -1.36 -1.05
C TYR A 114 11.49 -2.16 -0.07
N PHE A 115 10.95 -2.53 1.09
CA PHE A 115 11.68 -3.33 2.08
C PHE A 115 12.08 -4.71 1.54
N ILE A 116 11.20 -5.36 0.79
CA ILE A 116 11.48 -6.65 0.15
C ILE A 116 12.54 -6.48 -0.95
N LYS A 117 12.35 -5.54 -1.87
CA LYS A 117 13.27 -5.29 -2.99
C LYS A 117 14.68 -4.92 -2.53
N ARG A 118 14.80 -4.15 -1.45
CA ARG A 118 16.08 -3.77 -0.84
C ARG A 118 16.63 -4.83 0.11
N LYS A 119 16.04 -6.02 0.15
CA LYS A 119 16.46 -7.13 1.04
C LYS A 119 16.54 -6.71 2.52
N ILE A 120 15.78 -5.68 2.92
CA ILE A 120 15.68 -5.25 4.33
C ILE A 120 14.93 -6.32 5.12
N ILE A 121 13.89 -6.90 4.50
CA ILE A 121 13.14 -8.04 4.99
C ILE A 121 13.12 -9.15 3.93
N LYS A 122 13.09 -10.41 4.39
CA LYS A 122 12.93 -11.57 3.50
C LYS A 122 11.60 -12.24 3.84
N LEU A 123 10.69 -12.30 2.87
CA LEU A 123 9.36 -12.86 3.02
C LEU A 123 9.04 -13.74 1.82
N ASN A 124 8.38 -14.87 2.06
CA ASN A 124 7.73 -15.64 0.99
C ASN A 124 6.34 -15.05 0.69
N ASN A 125 5.74 -15.46 -0.42
CA ASN A 125 4.46 -14.93 -0.90
C ASN A 125 3.34 -15.09 0.15
N LYS A 126 3.30 -16.20 0.89
CA LYS A 126 2.30 -16.45 1.95
C LYS A 126 2.40 -15.38 3.05
N LYS A 127 3.59 -15.13 3.57
CA LYS A 127 3.83 -14.10 4.61
C LYS A 127 3.54 -12.69 4.10
N VAL A 128 3.87 -12.38 2.84
CA VAL A 128 3.54 -11.10 2.21
C VAL A 128 2.02 -10.90 2.19
N PHE A 129 1.26 -11.91 1.79
CA PHE A 129 -0.20 -11.88 1.77
C PHE A 129 -0.79 -11.68 3.18
N GLU A 130 -0.32 -12.44 4.17
CA GLU A 130 -0.75 -12.33 5.56
C GLU A 130 -0.52 -10.92 6.13
N ILE A 131 0.68 -10.37 5.95
CA ILE A 131 1.02 -9.01 6.42
C ILE A 131 0.14 -7.98 5.73
N SER A 132 -0.07 -8.10 4.43
CA SER A 132 -0.92 -7.17 3.66
C SER A 132 -2.35 -7.16 4.19
N LYS A 133 -2.94 -8.32 4.46
CA LYS A 133 -4.27 -8.43 5.06
C LYS A 133 -4.38 -7.77 6.44
N LEU A 134 -3.37 -7.95 7.29
CA LEU A 134 -3.33 -7.35 8.62
C LEU A 134 -3.23 -5.82 8.57
N VAL A 135 -2.64 -5.24 7.53
CA VAL A 135 -2.51 -3.79 7.35
C VAL A 135 -3.77 -3.17 6.76
N GLY A 136 -4.40 -3.86 5.80
CA GLY A 136 -5.63 -3.40 5.15
C GLY A 136 -5.94 -4.19 3.88
N SER A 137 -7.23 -4.32 3.56
CA SER A 137 -7.74 -5.13 2.44
C SER A 137 -7.14 -4.74 1.08
N ASP A 138 -6.94 -3.45 0.84
CA ASP A 138 -6.45 -2.95 -0.44
C ASP A 138 -4.92 -3.01 -0.59
N VAL A 139 -4.18 -3.32 0.49
CA VAL A 139 -2.70 -3.34 0.45
C VAL A 139 -2.18 -4.39 -0.53
N ILE A 140 -2.85 -5.54 -0.60
CA ILE A 140 -2.48 -6.61 -1.52
C ILE A 140 -2.53 -6.17 -2.99
N LEU A 141 -3.47 -5.28 -3.35
CA LEU A 141 -3.62 -4.76 -4.71
C LEU A 141 -2.39 -3.93 -5.13
N GLY A 142 -1.85 -3.13 -4.21
CA GLY A 142 -0.67 -2.30 -4.46
C GLY A 142 0.63 -3.08 -4.63
N LEU A 143 0.67 -4.36 -4.26
CA LEU A 143 1.87 -5.17 -4.40
C LEU A 143 2.20 -5.48 -5.86
N ASN A 144 1.21 -5.67 -6.70
CA ASN A 144 1.42 -6.02 -8.12
C ASN A 144 1.57 -4.81 -9.03
N SER A 145 1.04 -3.63 -8.67
CA SER A 145 1.09 -2.36 -9.44
C SER A 145 0.71 -2.49 -10.94
N THR A 146 -0.08 -3.50 -11.26
CA THR A 146 -0.62 -3.75 -12.61
C THR A 146 -2.14 -3.74 -12.52
N SER A 147 -2.80 -3.37 -13.61
CA SER A 147 -4.26 -3.47 -13.69
C SER A 147 -4.70 -4.89 -13.33
N THR A 148 -5.75 -5.00 -12.53
CA THR A 148 -6.05 -6.24 -11.80
C THR A 148 -7.54 -6.49 -11.79
N ILE A 149 -7.94 -7.74 -12.01
CA ILE A 149 -9.29 -8.23 -11.75
C ILE A 149 -9.28 -8.90 -10.37
N LEU A 150 -10.12 -8.40 -9.46
CA LEU A 150 -10.42 -9.05 -8.20
C LEU A 150 -11.70 -9.86 -8.39
N THR A 151 -11.64 -11.16 -8.14
CA THR A 151 -12.80 -12.04 -8.22
C THR A 151 -13.43 -12.29 -6.85
N SER A 152 -14.69 -12.72 -6.83
CA SER A 152 -15.45 -13.09 -5.62
C SER A 152 -14.79 -14.16 -4.75
N LYS A 153 -13.90 -14.97 -5.32
CA LYS A 153 -13.06 -15.93 -4.59
C LYS A 153 -11.76 -15.33 -4.07
N ASN A 154 -11.64 -14.00 -4.00
CA ASN A 154 -10.44 -13.25 -3.62
C ASN A 154 -9.19 -13.59 -4.46
N LYS A 155 -9.38 -14.11 -5.66
CA LYS A 155 -8.27 -14.32 -6.59
C LYS A 155 -7.98 -13.02 -7.34
N ILE A 156 -6.70 -12.68 -7.41
CA ILE A 156 -6.21 -11.51 -8.12
C ILE A 156 -5.60 -11.99 -9.43
N LYS A 157 -6.17 -11.57 -10.56
CA LYS A 157 -5.63 -11.82 -11.89
C LYS A 157 -5.11 -10.50 -12.46
N SER A 158 -3.83 -10.43 -12.76
CA SER A 158 -3.24 -9.30 -13.48
C SER A 158 -3.50 -9.44 -14.97
N PHE A 159 -3.79 -8.34 -15.64
CA PHE A 159 -3.82 -8.32 -17.11
C PHE A 159 -2.80 -7.30 -17.62
N LYS A 160 -2.21 -7.61 -18.77
CA LYS A 160 -1.25 -6.72 -19.45
C LYS A 160 -1.96 -5.43 -19.88
N LYS A 161 -1.21 -4.32 -19.89
CA LYS A 161 -1.68 -2.99 -20.29
C LYS A 161 -2.78 -3.06 -21.34
N ILE A 162 -3.95 -2.50 -21.01
CA ILE A 162 -4.90 -2.07 -22.03
C ILE A 162 -4.13 -1.07 -22.90
N LYS A 163 -4.02 -1.34 -24.21
CA LYS A 163 -3.45 -0.38 -25.16
C LYS A 163 -4.18 0.94 -24.97
N LYS A 164 -3.44 2.04 -24.94
CA LYS A 164 -4.03 3.37 -24.87
C LYS A 164 -5.09 3.47 -25.98
N PHE A 165 -6.32 3.74 -25.59
CA PHE A 165 -7.31 4.27 -26.53
C PHE A 165 -6.92 5.73 -26.74
N TYR A 166 -6.67 6.08 -27.98
CA TYR A 166 -6.51 7.46 -28.43
C TYR A 166 -7.89 8.03 -28.69
#